data_b3a9caf5124061e68f63db2e7d884663
#
_entry.id   b3a9caf5124061e68f63db2e7d884663
#
_cell.length_a   1.000
_cell.length_b   1.000
_cell.length_c   1.000
_cell.angle_alpha   90.00
_cell.angle_beta   90.00
_cell.angle_gamma   90.00
#
_symmetry.space_group_name_H-M   'P 1'
#
loop_
_entity.id
_entity.type
_entity.pdbx_description
1 polymer ?
#
loop_
_entity_poly.entity_id
_entity_poly.type
_entity_poly.pdbx_seq_one_letter_code
_entity_poly.pdbx_strand_id
1 'polypeptide(L)'
;MRVLSVGEPPLAGRPDLVGPSDLPVHARICHWLEGLIVSGEVASGDKLPSEVEIATSLGVSRMTLRQALSSLESKGLIDRRRGRFGGNFVSSPRFEFDHASLPGFTEQMRRIDVEAGARVLRATTHRPDSQVGGALGLRRADQVHEVLRVRTANGE
;
A
#
# COMPACT_ATOMS: atom_id res chain seq x y z
N MET A 1 7.15 13.06 0.21
CA MET A 1 5.73 13.27 0.59
C MET A 1 5.18 14.40 -0.27
N ARG A 2 4.34 14.07 -1.21
CA ARG A 2 3.63 15.02 -2.05
C ARG A 2 2.28 15.35 -1.40
N VAL A 3 1.87 16.61 -1.41
CA VAL A 3 0.52 17.03 -1.00
C VAL A 3 -0.28 17.24 -2.28
N LEU A 4 -1.39 16.55 -2.41
CA LEU A 4 -2.24 16.62 -3.59
C LEU A 4 -3.25 17.77 -3.46
N SER A 5 -3.59 18.38 -4.59
CA SER A 5 -4.60 19.43 -4.69
C SER A 5 -5.79 18.95 -5.49
N VAL A 6 -6.98 19.38 -5.09
CA VAL A 6 -8.21 19.10 -5.83
C VAL A 6 -8.22 19.94 -7.11
N GLY A 7 -8.64 19.34 -8.24
CA GLY A 7 -8.68 20.01 -9.54
C GLY A 7 -7.38 19.95 -10.33
N GLU A 8 -6.29 19.41 -9.75
CA GLU A 8 -5.03 19.14 -10.44
C GLU A 8 -4.83 17.63 -10.61
N PRO A 9 -4.09 17.18 -11.64
CA PRO A 9 -3.74 15.76 -11.73
C PRO A 9 -3.02 15.25 -10.49
N PRO A 10 -3.36 14.06 -9.99
CA PRO A 10 -4.28 13.06 -10.54
C PRO A 10 -5.76 13.25 -10.17
N LEU A 11 -6.10 14.22 -9.33
CA LEU A 11 -7.47 14.45 -8.84
C LEU A 11 -8.30 15.39 -9.72
N ALA A 12 -7.85 15.68 -10.94
CA ALA A 12 -8.59 16.49 -11.92
C ALA A 12 -9.82 15.75 -12.48
N GLY A 13 -9.74 14.42 -12.61
CA GLY A 13 -10.87 13.58 -12.99
C GLY A 13 -11.88 13.50 -11.84
N ARG A 14 -13.18 13.58 -12.18
CA ARG A 14 -14.25 13.40 -11.21
C ARG A 14 -14.94 12.06 -11.42
N PRO A 15 -15.32 11.35 -10.36
CA PRO A 15 -16.19 10.18 -10.53
C PRO A 15 -17.56 10.64 -11.04
N ASP A 16 -18.18 9.84 -11.89
CA ASP A 16 -19.58 10.09 -12.23
C ASP A 16 -20.46 9.80 -11.01
N LEU A 17 -20.93 10.85 -10.36
CA LEU A 17 -21.79 10.77 -9.17
C LEU A 17 -23.27 10.98 -9.47
N VAL A 18 -23.61 11.38 -10.70
CA VAL A 18 -24.96 11.80 -11.11
C VAL A 18 -25.67 10.75 -11.92
N GLY A 19 -24.94 9.94 -12.70
CA GLY A 19 -25.50 8.91 -13.57
C GLY A 19 -26.19 7.76 -12.82
N PRO A 20 -27.11 7.03 -13.47
CA PRO A 20 -27.76 5.85 -12.90
C PRO A 20 -26.68 4.81 -12.52
N SER A 21 -26.69 4.40 -11.26
CA SER A 21 -25.78 3.39 -10.72
C SER A 21 -26.42 2.69 -9.54
N ASP A 22 -26.27 1.38 -9.46
CA ASP A 22 -26.72 0.58 -8.32
C ASP A 22 -25.84 0.78 -7.08
N LEU A 23 -24.69 1.46 -7.25
CA LEU A 23 -23.76 1.71 -6.15
C LEU A 23 -24.06 3.04 -5.45
N PRO A 24 -24.07 3.05 -4.10
CA PRO A 24 -24.18 4.28 -3.32
C PRO A 24 -23.05 5.27 -3.66
N VAL A 25 -23.31 6.56 -3.52
CA VAL A 25 -22.34 7.64 -3.85
C VAL A 25 -20.99 7.43 -3.16
N HIS A 26 -20.96 7.04 -1.87
CA HIS A 26 -19.71 6.79 -1.16
C HIS A 26 -18.92 5.62 -1.75
N ALA A 27 -19.58 4.58 -2.27
CA ALA A 27 -18.91 3.45 -2.91
C ALA A 27 -18.29 3.86 -4.26
N ARG A 28 -18.97 4.73 -5.02
CA ARG A 28 -18.44 5.28 -6.29
C ARG A 28 -17.20 6.14 -6.06
N ILE A 29 -17.20 6.97 -4.99
CA ILE A 29 -16.03 7.76 -4.57
C ILE A 29 -14.89 6.82 -4.15
N CYS A 30 -15.21 5.78 -3.38
CA CYS A 30 -14.22 4.78 -2.96
C CYS A 30 -13.55 4.11 -4.17
N HIS A 31 -14.33 3.61 -5.14
CA HIS A 31 -13.80 2.98 -6.36
C HIS A 31 -12.95 3.93 -7.20
N TRP A 32 -13.35 5.19 -7.32
CA TRP A 32 -12.58 6.19 -8.04
C TRP A 32 -11.21 6.42 -7.41
N LEU A 33 -11.16 6.67 -6.09
CA LEU A 33 -9.89 6.86 -5.37
C LEU A 33 -9.02 5.59 -5.38
N GLU A 34 -9.64 4.43 -5.22
CA GLU A 34 -8.98 3.13 -5.32
C GLU A 34 -8.32 2.94 -6.70
N GLY A 35 -9.04 3.30 -7.78
CA GLY A 35 -8.49 3.27 -9.14
C GLY A 35 -7.25 4.14 -9.29
N LEU A 36 -7.26 5.38 -8.77
CA LEU A 36 -6.11 6.29 -8.81
C LEU A 36 -4.91 5.78 -8.01
N ILE A 37 -5.15 5.08 -6.91
CA ILE A 37 -4.11 4.48 -6.08
C ILE A 37 -3.52 3.25 -6.77
N VAL A 38 -4.37 2.37 -7.31
CA VAL A 38 -3.95 1.13 -7.99
C VAL A 38 -3.22 1.42 -9.30
N SER A 39 -3.66 2.45 -10.06
CA SER A 39 -2.96 2.88 -11.29
C SER A 39 -1.62 3.56 -11.01
N GLY A 40 -1.34 3.91 -9.74
CA GLY A 40 -0.13 4.64 -9.35
C GLY A 40 -0.18 6.15 -9.65
N GLU A 41 -1.31 6.67 -10.13
CA GLU A 41 -1.49 8.12 -10.33
C GLU A 41 -1.39 8.88 -9.01
N VAL A 42 -1.87 8.25 -7.92
CA VAL A 42 -1.66 8.70 -6.55
C VAL A 42 -0.70 7.72 -5.88
N ALA A 43 0.49 8.19 -5.60
CA ALA A 43 1.57 7.32 -5.13
C ALA A 43 1.48 7.08 -3.61
N SER A 44 2.07 5.96 -3.19
CA SER A 44 2.26 5.67 -1.77
C SER A 44 3.01 6.79 -1.05
N GLY A 45 2.51 7.16 0.13
CA GLY A 45 3.03 8.26 0.94
C GLY A 45 2.50 9.65 0.54
N ASP A 46 1.76 9.77 -0.56
CA ASP A 46 1.11 11.02 -0.93
C ASP A 46 0.02 11.38 0.08
N LYS A 47 -0.07 12.66 0.38
CA LYS A 47 -1.13 13.20 1.23
C LYS A 47 -2.31 13.64 0.36
N LEU A 48 -3.48 13.08 0.63
CA LEU A 48 -4.72 13.51 -0.01
C LEU A 48 -5.10 14.92 0.49
N PRO A 49 -5.85 15.70 -0.31
CA PRO A 49 -6.44 16.96 0.14
C PRO A 49 -7.32 16.74 1.38
N SER A 50 -7.66 17.81 2.07
CA SER A 50 -8.53 17.71 3.24
C SER A 50 -9.92 17.17 2.88
N GLU A 51 -10.59 16.55 3.86
CA GLU A 51 -11.95 16.05 3.67
C GLU A 51 -12.92 17.15 3.20
N VAL A 52 -12.68 18.39 3.64
CA VAL A 52 -13.49 19.55 3.23
C VAL A 52 -13.29 19.87 1.76
N GLU A 53 -12.04 19.96 1.32
CA GLU A 53 -11.70 20.27 -0.07
C GLU A 53 -12.25 19.21 -1.02
N ILE A 54 -12.05 17.92 -0.73
CA ILE A 54 -12.57 16.83 -1.57
C ILE A 54 -14.11 16.85 -1.59
N ALA A 55 -14.76 16.95 -0.43
CA ALA A 55 -16.22 16.95 -0.35
C ALA A 55 -16.83 18.12 -1.14
N THR A 56 -16.25 19.32 -0.99
CA THR A 56 -16.68 20.52 -1.71
C THR A 56 -16.51 20.35 -3.22
N SER A 57 -15.38 19.84 -3.67
CA SER A 57 -15.12 19.66 -5.10
C SER A 57 -16.03 18.64 -5.74
N LEU A 58 -16.36 17.57 -5.01
CA LEU A 58 -17.28 16.52 -5.50
C LEU A 58 -18.75 16.87 -5.34
N GLY A 59 -19.07 17.95 -4.62
CA GLY A 59 -20.47 18.34 -4.33
C GLY A 59 -21.20 17.36 -3.41
N VAL A 60 -20.49 16.70 -2.50
CA VAL A 60 -21.04 15.70 -1.59
C VAL A 60 -20.95 16.14 -0.12
N SER A 61 -21.74 15.49 0.74
CA SER A 61 -21.62 15.72 2.17
C SER A 61 -20.29 15.19 2.73
N ARG A 62 -19.76 15.84 3.76
CA ARG A 62 -18.57 15.35 4.48
C ARG A 62 -18.77 13.94 5.02
N MET A 63 -19.99 13.58 5.43
CA MET A 63 -20.30 12.23 5.92
C MET A 63 -20.17 11.19 4.82
N THR A 64 -20.69 11.49 3.61
CA THR A 64 -20.56 10.62 2.44
C THR A 64 -19.10 10.36 2.08
N LEU A 65 -18.29 11.44 2.08
CA LEU A 65 -16.84 11.30 1.84
C LEU A 65 -16.16 10.48 2.94
N ARG A 66 -16.50 10.71 4.20
CA ARG A 66 -15.90 9.95 5.32
C ARG A 66 -16.21 8.47 5.25
N GLN A 67 -17.39 8.08 4.77
CA GLN A 67 -17.71 6.67 4.51
C GLN A 67 -16.82 6.08 3.44
N ALA A 68 -16.59 6.80 2.33
CA ALA A 68 -15.68 6.36 1.28
C ALA A 68 -14.24 6.18 1.80
N LEU A 69 -13.74 7.18 2.55
CA LEU A 69 -12.40 7.12 3.14
C LEU A 69 -12.27 6.00 4.19
N SER A 70 -13.32 5.74 4.98
CA SER A 70 -13.31 4.62 5.94
C SER A 70 -13.25 3.27 5.21
N SER A 71 -13.91 3.15 4.06
CA SER A 71 -13.81 1.94 3.23
C SER A 71 -12.40 1.75 2.66
N LEU A 72 -11.73 2.83 2.23
CA LEU A 72 -10.34 2.77 1.78
C LEU A 72 -9.38 2.44 2.93
N GLU A 73 -9.61 2.99 4.13
CA GLU A 73 -8.82 2.69 5.32
C GLU A 73 -8.96 1.21 5.72
N SER A 74 -10.18 0.66 5.69
CA SER A 74 -10.42 -0.77 5.99
C SER A 74 -9.78 -1.71 4.95
N LYS A 75 -9.59 -1.24 3.71
CA LYS A 75 -8.85 -1.95 2.66
C LYS A 75 -7.33 -1.75 2.78
N GLY A 76 -6.85 -0.95 3.75
CA GLY A 76 -5.43 -0.65 3.91
C GLY A 76 -4.84 0.26 2.83
N LEU A 77 -5.67 0.93 2.02
CA LEU A 77 -5.23 1.80 0.94
C LEU A 77 -4.86 3.21 1.41
N ILE A 78 -5.38 3.65 2.55
CA ILE A 78 -5.03 4.92 3.18
C ILE A 78 -4.80 4.77 4.68
N ASP A 79 -3.94 5.64 5.23
CA ASP A 79 -3.72 5.84 6.67
C ASP A 79 -4.35 7.18 7.09
N ARG A 80 -5.20 7.19 8.11
CA ARG A 80 -5.77 8.41 8.69
C ARG A 80 -5.01 8.82 9.93
N ARG A 81 -4.30 9.94 9.86
CA ARG A 81 -3.50 10.46 10.97
C ARG A 81 -4.17 11.66 11.61
N ARG A 82 -4.20 11.69 12.95
CA ARG A 82 -4.77 12.79 13.73
C ARG A 82 -3.69 13.83 14.07
N GLY A 83 -4.13 15.04 14.43
CA GLY A 83 -3.27 16.11 14.93
C GLY A 83 -2.89 17.15 13.87
N ARG A 84 -2.03 18.11 14.28
CA ARG A 84 -1.64 19.30 13.48
C ARG A 84 -1.05 18.95 12.11
N PHE A 85 -0.34 17.82 12.01
CA PHE A 85 0.24 17.31 10.78
C PHE A 85 -0.53 16.09 10.24
N GLY A 86 -1.77 15.91 10.69
CA GLY A 86 -2.63 14.81 10.30
C GLY A 86 -3.18 14.97 8.88
N GLY A 87 -4.05 14.03 8.52
CA GLY A 87 -4.69 13.94 7.20
C GLY A 87 -4.83 12.51 6.74
N ASN A 88 -5.27 12.35 5.51
CA ASN A 88 -5.36 11.06 4.84
C ASN A 88 -4.15 10.88 3.95
N PHE A 89 -3.40 9.81 4.14
CA PHE A 89 -2.20 9.49 3.39
C PHE A 89 -2.42 8.18 2.64
N VAL A 90 -1.96 8.11 1.40
CA VAL A 90 -1.97 6.84 0.66
C VAL A 90 -1.00 5.90 1.33
N SER A 91 -1.51 4.76 1.75
CA SER A 91 -0.70 3.72 2.38
C SER A 91 0.22 3.08 1.36
N SER A 92 1.41 2.72 1.79
CA SER A 92 2.12 1.64 1.10
C SER A 92 1.33 0.37 1.32
N PRO A 93 1.14 -0.49 0.33
CA PRO A 93 0.62 -1.83 0.59
C PRO A 93 1.52 -2.44 1.66
N ARG A 94 1.06 -2.41 2.90
CA ARG A 94 1.71 -3.17 3.97
C ARG A 94 1.19 -4.58 3.83
N PHE A 95 1.94 -5.39 3.12
CA PHE A 95 1.76 -6.82 3.26
C PHE A 95 2.23 -7.15 4.68
N GLU A 96 1.31 -7.32 5.63
CA GLU A 96 1.63 -7.90 6.92
C GLU A 96 2.01 -9.36 6.68
N PHE A 97 3.31 -9.58 6.52
CA PHE A 97 3.83 -10.94 6.49
C PHE A 97 3.83 -11.45 7.92
N ASP A 98 2.96 -12.38 8.21
CA ASP A 98 3.06 -13.18 9.42
C ASP A 98 4.29 -14.09 9.30
N HIS A 99 5.41 -13.60 9.81
CA HIS A 99 6.66 -14.34 9.83
C HIS A 99 6.64 -15.55 10.78
N ALA A 100 5.61 -15.68 11.59
CA ALA A 100 5.45 -16.75 12.57
C ALA A 100 4.64 -17.92 12.00
N SER A 101 3.82 -17.71 10.99
CA SER A 101 3.10 -18.79 10.30
C SER A 101 3.88 -19.24 9.07
N LEU A 102 4.03 -20.53 8.94
CA LEU A 102 4.84 -21.26 7.94
C LEU A 102 4.27 -21.46 6.51
N PRO A 103 3.41 -20.62 5.90
CA PRO A 103 3.39 -20.59 4.46
C PRO A 103 4.46 -19.61 3.98
N GLY A 104 5.35 -20.04 3.09
CA GLY A 104 6.33 -19.17 2.46
C GLY A 104 5.68 -18.01 1.71
N PHE A 105 6.47 -16.98 1.40
CA PHE A 105 6.02 -15.76 0.68
C PHE A 105 5.13 -16.08 -0.55
N THR A 106 5.52 -17.06 -1.36
CA THR A 106 4.77 -17.46 -2.56
C THR A 106 3.37 -17.96 -2.22
N GLU A 107 3.23 -18.73 -1.14
CA GLU A 107 1.93 -19.23 -0.69
C GLU A 107 1.04 -18.12 -0.13
N GLN A 108 1.63 -17.15 0.56
CA GLN A 108 0.90 -16.00 1.07
C GLN A 108 0.39 -15.12 -0.08
N MET A 109 1.22 -14.88 -1.10
CA MET A 109 0.83 -14.14 -2.30
C MET A 109 -0.28 -14.85 -3.07
N ARG A 110 -0.19 -16.18 -3.22
CA ARG A 110 -1.23 -16.96 -3.90
C ARG A 110 -2.59 -16.87 -3.21
N ARG A 111 -2.64 -16.74 -1.88
CA ARG A 111 -3.90 -16.59 -1.12
C ARG A 111 -4.64 -15.29 -1.39
N ILE A 112 -3.95 -14.29 -1.89
CA ILE A 112 -4.50 -12.98 -2.25
C ILE A 112 -4.48 -12.74 -3.75
N ASP A 113 -4.40 -13.81 -4.56
CA ASP A 113 -4.36 -13.79 -6.03
C ASP A 113 -3.26 -12.89 -6.62
N VAL A 114 -2.10 -12.85 -5.95
CA VAL A 114 -0.92 -12.11 -6.38
C VAL A 114 0.15 -13.07 -6.88
N GLU A 115 0.68 -12.84 -8.08
CA GLU A 115 1.81 -13.60 -8.61
C GLU A 115 3.09 -13.20 -7.88
N ALA A 116 3.69 -14.17 -7.19
CA ALA A 116 4.92 -13.96 -6.44
C ALA A 116 6.15 -14.25 -7.29
N GLY A 117 7.05 -13.27 -7.37
CA GLY A 117 8.33 -13.43 -8.02
C GLY A 117 9.52 -13.16 -7.08
N ALA A 118 10.72 -13.39 -7.58
CA ALA A 118 11.95 -12.97 -6.91
C ALA A 118 13.08 -12.77 -7.92
N ARG A 119 13.82 -11.67 -7.75
CA ARG A 119 15.06 -11.42 -8.49
C ARG A 119 16.23 -11.40 -7.52
N VAL A 120 17.17 -12.32 -7.71
CA VAL A 120 18.41 -12.37 -6.92
C VAL A 120 19.32 -11.22 -7.37
N LEU A 121 19.70 -10.36 -6.43
CA LEU A 121 20.63 -9.25 -6.66
C LEU A 121 22.07 -9.67 -6.38
N ARG A 122 22.27 -10.49 -5.34
CA ARG A 122 23.58 -11.00 -4.94
C ARG A 122 23.43 -12.35 -4.26
N ALA A 123 24.31 -13.26 -4.54
CA ALA A 123 24.48 -14.52 -3.83
C ALA A 123 25.97 -14.73 -3.57
N THR A 124 26.36 -14.86 -2.31
CA THR A 124 27.75 -15.04 -1.89
C THR A 124 27.87 -16.10 -0.81
N THR A 125 29.02 -16.77 -0.77
CA THR A 125 29.35 -17.71 0.29
C THR A 125 30.57 -17.18 1.01
N HIS A 126 30.45 -16.95 2.32
CA HIS A 126 31.55 -16.40 3.12
C HIS A 126 31.46 -16.89 4.58
N ARG A 127 32.50 -16.60 5.37
CA ARG A 127 32.44 -16.81 6.81
C ARG A 127 31.52 -15.76 7.45
N PRO A 128 30.61 -16.19 8.36
CA PRO A 128 29.74 -15.24 9.06
C PRO A 128 30.56 -14.34 9.98
N ASP A 129 30.04 -13.14 10.23
CA ASP A 129 30.50 -12.33 11.35
C ASP A 129 30.07 -12.96 12.70
N SER A 130 30.53 -12.39 13.80
CA SER A 130 30.26 -12.93 15.15
C SER A 130 28.77 -12.91 15.51
N GLN A 131 28.02 -11.94 15.02
CA GLN A 131 26.60 -11.79 15.31
C GLN A 131 25.78 -12.86 14.58
N VAL A 132 26.01 -13.03 13.28
CA VAL A 132 25.35 -14.04 12.44
C VAL A 132 25.75 -15.44 12.88
N GLY A 133 27.05 -15.67 13.14
CA GLY A 133 27.56 -16.95 13.63
C GLY A 133 26.93 -17.35 14.97
N GLY A 134 26.80 -16.40 15.90
CA GLY A 134 26.14 -16.63 17.19
C GLY A 134 24.64 -16.92 17.05
N ALA A 135 23.92 -16.15 16.25
CA ALA A 135 22.49 -16.32 16.03
C ALA A 135 22.14 -17.66 15.39
N LEU A 136 23.01 -18.18 14.50
CA LEU A 136 22.80 -19.45 13.80
C LEU A 136 23.49 -20.65 14.51
N GLY A 137 24.18 -20.43 15.62
CA GLY A 137 24.87 -21.49 16.37
C GLY A 137 26.04 -22.11 15.56
N LEU A 138 26.71 -21.35 14.70
CA LEU A 138 27.72 -21.84 13.80
C LEU A 138 29.10 -21.88 14.48
N ARG A 139 29.95 -22.85 14.03
CA ARG A 139 31.34 -22.95 14.44
C ARG A 139 32.22 -22.00 13.61
N ARG A 140 33.41 -21.66 14.10
CA ARG A 140 34.35 -20.72 13.48
C ARG A 140 34.76 -21.10 12.04
N ALA A 141 34.69 -22.40 11.69
CA ALA A 141 35.06 -22.92 10.37
C ALA A 141 33.89 -22.95 9.39
N ASP A 142 32.65 -22.80 9.88
CA ASP A 142 31.45 -22.91 9.06
C ASP A 142 31.29 -21.67 8.16
N GLN A 143 30.60 -21.88 7.02
CA GLN A 143 30.30 -20.82 6.04
C GLN A 143 28.79 -20.61 5.97
N VAL A 144 28.40 -19.43 5.53
CA VAL A 144 27.02 -19.07 5.26
C VAL A 144 26.84 -18.70 3.80
N HIS A 145 25.66 -19.01 3.28
CA HIS A 145 25.20 -18.51 1.99
C HIS A 145 24.33 -17.29 2.22
N GLU A 146 24.83 -16.11 1.84
CA GLU A 146 24.08 -14.86 1.88
C GLU A 146 23.40 -14.65 0.53
N VAL A 147 22.08 -14.48 0.53
CA VAL A 147 21.30 -14.19 -0.68
C VAL A 147 20.52 -12.90 -0.47
N LEU A 148 20.89 -11.86 -1.21
CA LEU A 148 20.14 -10.62 -1.33
C LEU A 148 19.21 -10.73 -2.55
N ARG A 149 17.93 -10.59 -2.30
CA ARG A 149 16.91 -10.66 -3.36
C ARG A 149 15.81 -9.63 -3.17
N VAL A 150 15.28 -9.13 -4.28
CA VAL A 150 14.01 -8.39 -4.30
C VAL A 150 12.89 -9.41 -4.50
N ARG A 151 11.86 -9.30 -3.71
CA ARG A 151 10.59 -10.00 -3.93
C ARG A 151 9.69 -9.12 -4.77
N THR A 152 9.02 -9.71 -5.73
CA THR A 152 8.10 -9.00 -6.61
C THR A 152 6.68 -9.55 -6.44
N ALA A 153 5.72 -8.66 -6.62
CA ALA A 153 4.30 -8.96 -6.65
C ALA A 153 3.77 -8.51 -8.02
N ASN A 154 3.19 -9.42 -8.80
CA ASN A 154 2.72 -9.16 -10.17
C ASN A 154 3.80 -8.55 -11.10
N GLY A 155 5.06 -8.92 -10.88
CA GLY A 155 6.20 -8.47 -11.69
C GLY A 155 6.88 -7.18 -11.21
N GLU A 156 6.33 -6.50 -10.19
CA GLU A 156 6.89 -5.28 -9.57
C GLU A 156 7.50 -5.53 -8.19
#